data_8ff1f84cdd6175c9b3c7cd8c2fb0f768
#
_entry.id   8ff1f84cdd6175c9b3c7cd8c2fb0f768
#
_cell.length_a   1.000
_cell.length_b   1.000
_cell.length_c   1.000
_cell.angle_alpha   90.00
_cell.angle_beta   90.00
_cell.angle_gamma   90.00
#
_symmetry.space_group_name_H-M   'P 1'
#
loop_
_entity.id
_entity.type
_entity.pdbx_description
1 polymer ?
#
loop_
_entity_poly.entity_id
_entity_poly.type
_entity_poly.pdbx_seq_one_letter_code
_entity_poly.pdbx_strand_id
1 'polypeptide(L)'
;MKLSLVIPCYNEQDNVELFYNTATEVFKDKGFDYELIFVNDGSRDQTMDKLRHIYEIADENVKVVGFSRNFGKESAIYAGLKESRGEMVCLIDADMQQRPELVLDMMAILDKDPNYDAVACYQEDRRESKVLSAFKDCFYKIINKTSEIEFKSGASDFRLLRRCVVDAVLSMSEYHRFSKGIFSWVGFNTYYMPYIVEDRANGTSK
;
A
#
# COMPACT_ATOMS: atom_id res chain seq x y z
N MET A 1 -8.40 4.13 -16.92
CA MET A 1 -7.48 4.33 -15.77
C MET A 1 -6.65 3.08 -15.61
N LYS A 2 -5.34 3.15 -15.76
CA LYS A 2 -4.45 1.96 -15.67
C LYS A 2 -4.05 1.68 -14.22
N LEU A 3 -3.70 2.72 -13.45
CA LEU A 3 -3.12 2.60 -12.12
C LEU A 3 -3.86 3.46 -11.09
N SER A 4 -4.16 2.90 -9.91
CA SER A 4 -4.56 3.66 -8.71
C SER A 4 -3.51 3.45 -7.62
N LEU A 5 -3.06 4.54 -6.99
CA LEU A 5 -2.26 4.46 -5.77
C LEU A 5 -3.15 4.79 -4.57
N VAL A 6 -3.23 3.88 -3.62
CA VAL A 6 -3.95 4.07 -2.34
C VAL A 6 -2.92 4.40 -1.27
N ILE A 7 -3.04 5.60 -0.69
CA ILE A 7 -2.06 6.19 0.22
C ILE A 7 -2.74 6.49 1.56
N PRO A 8 -2.71 5.54 2.54
CA PRO A 8 -3.20 5.80 3.89
C PRO A 8 -2.33 6.83 4.59
N CYS A 9 -2.94 7.85 5.22
CA CYS A 9 -2.26 8.94 5.89
C CYS A 9 -2.81 9.13 7.31
N TYR A 10 -1.94 9.15 8.32
CA TYR A 10 -2.29 9.52 9.69
C TYR A 10 -1.16 10.32 10.33
N ASN A 11 -1.38 11.63 10.50
CA ASN A 11 -0.37 12.61 10.96
C ASN A 11 0.91 12.53 10.09
N GLU A 12 0.74 12.75 8.79
CA GLU A 12 1.80 12.73 7.78
C GLU A 12 1.96 14.12 7.11
N GLN A 13 1.72 15.20 7.86
CA GLN A 13 1.81 16.57 7.35
C GLN A 13 3.14 16.89 6.66
N ASP A 14 4.24 16.28 7.10
CA ASP A 14 5.58 16.55 6.55
C ASP A 14 5.91 15.70 5.31
N ASN A 15 5.07 14.72 5.00
CA ASN A 15 5.33 13.74 3.93
C ASN A 15 4.37 13.82 2.74
N VAL A 16 3.11 14.23 2.94
CA VAL A 16 2.08 14.14 1.88
C VAL A 16 2.40 14.98 0.64
N GLU A 17 2.98 16.18 0.80
CA GLU A 17 3.38 17.03 -0.34
C GLU A 17 4.60 16.45 -1.06
N LEU A 18 5.57 15.95 -0.32
CA LEU A 18 6.74 15.29 -0.88
C LEU A 18 6.34 14.06 -1.68
N PHE A 19 5.46 13.22 -1.11
CA PHE A 19 4.93 12.04 -1.81
C PHE A 19 4.20 12.42 -3.09
N TYR A 20 3.29 13.42 -3.03
CA TYR A 20 2.54 13.89 -4.20
C TYR A 20 3.48 14.33 -5.33
N ASN A 21 4.46 15.18 -5.01
CA ASN A 21 5.40 15.69 -5.99
C ASN A 21 6.25 14.56 -6.62
N THR A 22 6.77 13.65 -5.79
CA THR A 22 7.58 12.52 -6.26
C THR A 22 6.75 11.57 -7.12
N ALA A 23 5.54 11.19 -6.68
CA ALA A 23 4.68 10.28 -7.44
C ALA A 23 4.27 10.91 -8.78
N THR A 24 3.92 12.21 -8.78
CA THR A 24 3.57 12.92 -10.01
C THR A 24 4.74 12.95 -10.99
N GLU A 25 5.96 13.22 -10.52
CA GLU A 25 7.15 13.21 -11.37
C GLU A 25 7.44 11.81 -11.95
N VAL A 26 7.30 10.77 -11.11
CA VAL A 26 7.53 9.37 -11.51
C VAL A 26 6.54 8.91 -12.58
N PHE A 27 5.25 9.25 -12.46
CA PHE A 27 4.21 8.75 -13.37
C PHE A 27 3.91 9.69 -14.53
N LYS A 28 4.37 10.94 -14.48
CA LYS A 28 4.25 11.89 -15.59
C LYS A 28 4.87 11.29 -16.86
N ASP A 29 4.18 11.49 -17.97
CA ASP A 29 4.62 11.11 -19.30
C ASP A 29 4.94 9.61 -19.51
N LYS A 30 4.41 8.71 -18.63
CA LYS A 30 4.59 7.25 -18.78
C LYS A 30 3.64 6.59 -19.79
N GLY A 31 2.75 7.37 -20.42
CA GLY A 31 1.85 6.88 -21.47
C GLY A 31 0.64 6.10 -20.93
N PHE A 32 0.31 6.21 -19.64
CA PHE A 32 -0.89 5.66 -19.04
C PHE A 32 -1.51 6.60 -18.00
N ASP A 33 -2.83 6.48 -17.82
CA ASP A 33 -3.55 7.26 -16.81
C ASP A 33 -3.36 6.66 -15.42
N TYR A 34 -3.17 7.53 -14.41
CA TYR A 34 -3.07 7.15 -13.00
C TYR A 34 -3.90 8.06 -12.10
N GLU A 35 -4.22 7.59 -10.91
CA GLU A 35 -4.83 8.38 -9.84
C GLU A 35 -4.13 8.15 -8.51
N LEU A 36 -4.07 9.20 -7.69
CA LEU A 36 -3.58 9.18 -6.31
C LEU A 36 -4.77 9.32 -5.37
N ILE A 37 -4.95 8.36 -4.46
CA ILE A 37 -6.06 8.31 -3.51
C ILE A 37 -5.49 8.42 -2.10
N PHE A 38 -5.45 9.64 -1.58
CA PHE A 38 -5.03 9.89 -0.20
C PHE A 38 -6.20 9.62 0.74
N VAL A 39 -5.99 8.76 1.73
CA VAL A 39 -6.99 8.47 2.75
C VAL A 39 -6.52 8.98 4.09
N ASN A 40 -7.05 10.12 4.52
CA ASN A 40 -6.73 10.72 5.83
C ASN A 40 -7.53 10.02 6.94
N ASP A 41 -6.85 9.23 7.74
CA ASP A 41 -7.43 8.47 8.86
C ASP A 41 -7.60 9.34 10.12
N GLY A 42 -8.31 10.48 9.97
CA GLY A 42 -8.63 11.37 11.08
C GLY A 42 -7.40 11.97 11.76
N SER A 43 -6.44 12.47 10.99
CA SER A 43 -5.24 13.15 11.48
C SER A 43 -5.58 14.35 12.39
N ARG A 44 -4.68 14.62 13.32
CA ARG A 44 -4.81 15.73 14.29
C ARG A 44 -3.85 16.89 14.01
N ASP A 45 -2.97 16.71 13.03
CA ASP A 45 -2.01 17.70 12.54
C ASP A 45 -2.53 18.36 11.25
N GLN A 46 -1.66 19.04 10.50
CA GLN A 46 -2.02 19.75 9.27
C GLN A 46 -2.16 18.82 8.03
N THR A 47 -2.14 17.49 8.19
CA THR A 47 -2.24 16.54 7.07
C THR A 47 -3.45 16.83 6.18
N MET A 48 -4.63 17.03 6.78
CA MET A 48 -5.86 17.25 5.99
C MET A 48 -5.84 18.57 5.22
N ASP A 49 -5.27 19.63 5.81
CA ASP A 49 -5.19 20.93 5.15
C ASP A 49 -4.22 20.89 3.95
N LYS A 50 -3.10 20.19 4.09
CA LYS A 50 -2.17 19.95 2.99
C LYS A 50 -2.77 19.07 1.89
N LEU A 51 -3.53 18.04 2.25
CA LEU A 51 -4.24 17.21 1.26
C LEU A 51 -5.31 18.00 0.49
N ARG A 52 -6.03 18.93 1.15
CA ARG A 52 -6.96 19.85 0.46
C ARG A 52 -6.23 20.74 -0.53
N HIS A 53 -5.08 21.28 -0.11
CA HIS A 53 -4.27 22.10 -1.01
C HIS A 53 -3.77 21.31 -2.21
N ILE A 54 -3.28 20.08 -2.01
CA ILE A 54 -2.91 19.17 -3.11
C ILE A 54 -4.08 18.95 -4.05
N TYR A 55 -5.28 18.68 -3.52
CA TYR A 55 -6.49 18.47 -4.32
C TYR A 55 -6.87 19.70 -5.16
N GLU A 56 -6.68 20.92 -4.64
CA GLU A 56 -6.99 22.18 -5.32
C GLU A 56 -6.02 22.49 -6.48
N ILE A 57 -4.75 22.09 -6.34
CA ILE A 57 -3.71 22.37 -7.36
C ILE A 57 -3.48 21.22 -8.34
N ALA A 58 -3.93 20.01 -7.99
CA ALA A 58 -3.77 18.83 -8.83
C ALA A 58 -4.78 18.86 -9.99
N ASP A 59 -4.37 18.25 -11.10
CA ASP A 59 -5.30 17.86 -12.14
C ASP A 59 -6.31 16.82 -11.59
N GLU A 60 -7.29 16.38 -12.38
CA GLU A 60 -8.38 15.47 -11.97
C GLU A 60 -7.92 14.08 -11.48
N ASN A 61 -6.63 13.86 -11.33
CA ASN A 61 -6.02 12.57 -10.95
C ASN A 61 -5.81 12.39 -9.44
N VAL A 62 -6.23 13.33 -8.58
CA VAL A 62 -6.12 13.22 -7.12
C VAL A 62 -7.49 13.10 -6.48
N LYS A 63 -7.61 12.16 -5.55
CA LYS A 63 -8.77 12.02 -4.66
C LYS A 63 -8.32 12.12 -3.21
N VAL A 64 -9.12 12.75 -2.36
CA VAL A 64 -8.92 12.83 -0.92
C VAL A 64 -10.13 12.29 -0.20
N VAL A 65 -9.94 11.25 0.60
CA VAL A 65 -10.95 10.68 1.49
C VAL A 65 -10.59 11.03 2.92
N GLY A 66 -11.50 11.66 3.68
CA GLY A 66 -11.27 12.05 5.06
C GLY A 66 -12.18 11.31 6.03
N PHE A 67 -11.61 10.72 7.07
CA PHE A 67 -12.37 10.12 8.16
C PHE A 67 -12.61 11.13 9.29
N SER A 68 -13.76 11.01 9.96
CA SER A 68 -14.14 11.85 11.08
C SER A 68 -13.28 11.64 12.35
N ARG A 69 -12.61 10.49 12.45
CA ARG A 69 -11.65 10.12 13.50
C ARG A 69 -10.72 9.03 12.99
N ASN A 70 -9.69 8.69 13.76
CA ASN A 70 -8.85 7.53 13.47
C ASN A 70 -9.67 6.24 13.63
N PHE A 71 -9.76 5.47 12.54
CA PHE A 71 -10.37 4.13 12.43
C PHE A 71 -9.33 3.04 12.19
N GLY A 72 -8.06 3.43 11.98
CA GLY A 72 -6.94 2.53 11.75
C GLY A 72 -6.61 2.33 10.26
N LYS A 73 -5.34 1.98 10.01
CA LYS A 73 -4.76 1.80 8.66
C LYS A 73 -5.58 0.83 7.80
N GLU A 74 -6.10 -0.24 8.38
CA GLU A 74 -6.92 -1.23 7.69
C GLU A 74 -8.21 -0.62 7.09
N SER A 75 -8.86 0.25 7.85
CA SER A 75 -10.05 0.98 7.38
C SER A 75 -9.70 1.95 6.25
N ALA A 76 -8.55 2.62 6.37
CA ALA A 76 -8.07 3.54 5.34
C ALA A 76 -7.72 2.80 4.04
N ILE A 77 -7.05 1.64 4.12
CA ILE A 77 -6.79 0.76 2.97
C ILE A 77 -8.11 0.36 2.31
N TYR A 78 -9.09 -0.12 3.08
CA TYR A 78 -10.38 -0.53 2.55
C TYR A 78 -11.11 0.60 1.82
N ALA A 79 -11.16 1.80 2.41
CA ALA A 79 -11.78 2.95 1.79
C ALA A 79 -11.07 3.35 0.49
N GLY A 80 -9.74 3.35 0.48
CA GLY A 80 -8.96 3.64 -0.72
C GLY A 80 -9.16 2.62 -1.83
N LEU A 81 -9.20 1.33 -1.50
CA LEU A 81 -9.52 0.26 -2.46
C LEU A 81 -10.92 0.46 -3.07
N LYS A 82 -11.91 0.84 -2.26
CA LYS A 82 -13.28 1.08 -2.71
C LYS A 82 -13.38 2.28 -3.67
N GLU A 83 -12.58 3.32 -3.46
CA GLU A 83 -12.54 4.51 -4.31
C GLU A 83 -11.69 4.34 -5.57
N SER A 84 -10.87 3.27 -5.62
CA SER A 84 -9.94 3.04 -6.75
C SER A 84 -10.67 2.56 -8.01
N ARG A 85 -10.20 3.05 -9.18
CA ARG A 85 -10.77 2.73 -10.50
C ARG A 85 -9.77 2.09 -11.45
N GLY A 86 -8.49 2.02 -11.08
CA GLY A 86 -7.42 1.47 -11.91
C GLY A 86 -7.58 -0.02 -12.17
N GLU A 87 -7.07 -0.49 -13.30
CA GLU A 87 -6.92 -1.91 -13.62
C GLU A 87 -5.94 -2.58 -12.66
N MET A 88 -4.96 -1.80 -12.18
CA MET A 88 -4.02 -2.17 -11.14
C MET A 88 -4.14 -1.18 -9.98
N VAL A 89 -4.04 -1.68 -8.76
CA VAL A 89 -4.14 -0.86 -7.53
C VAL A 89 -2.93 -1.13 -6.65
N CYS A 90 -2.18 -0.08 -6.35
CA CYS A 90 -1.02 -0.14 -5.47
C CYS A 90 -1.37 0.40 -4.08
N LEU A 91 -1.00 -0.34 -3.04
CA LEU A 91 -0.99 0.13 -1.65
C LEU A 91 0.43 0.61 -1.33
N ILE A 92 0.58 1.87 -0.93
CA ILE A 92 1.88 2.49 -0.65
C ILE A 92 1.75 3.50 0.50
N ASP A 93 2.72 3.54 1.41
CA ASP A 93 2.72 4.47 2.54
C ASP A 93 3.26 5.85 2.12
N ALA A 94 2.76 6.91 2.76
CA ALA A 94 3.14 8.30 2.44
C ALA A 94 4.55 8.69 2.93
N ASP A 95 5.19 7.89 3.77
CA ASP A 95 6.42 8.23 4.51
C ASP A 95 7.72 8.12 3.70
N MET A 96 7.62 7.83 2.40
CA MET A 96 8.73 7.67 1.44
C MET A 96 9.70 6.51 1.73
N GLN A 97 9.40 5.63 2.69
CA GLN A 97 10.18 4.41 2.89
C GLN A 97 10.01 3.42 1.72
N GLN A 98 8.94 3.57 0.97
CA GLN A 98 8.59 2.82 -0.24
C GLN A 98 8.61 3.80 -1.41
N ARG A 99 9.56 3.63 -2.32
CA ARG A 99 9.72 4.57 -3.44
C ARG A 99 8.64 4.35 -4.51
N PRO A 100 7.96 5.41 -4.98
CA PRO A 100 6.97 5.29 -6.06
C PRO A 100 7.50 4.67 -7.35
N GLU A 101 8.81 4.78 -7.65
CA GLU A 101 9.44 4.18 -8.84
C GLU A 101 9.30 2.66 -8.88
N LEU A 102 9.34 2.00 -7.72
CA LEU A 102 9.18 0.54 -7.62
C LEU A 102 7.82 0.05 -8.13
N VAL A 103 6.82 0.92 -8.15
CA VAL A 103 5.51 0.59 -8.72
C VAL A 103 5.60 0.28 -10.22
N LEU A 104 6.50 0.96 -10.94
CA LEU A 104 6.74 0.68 -12.37
C LEU A 104 7.34 -0.71 -12.57
N ASP A 105 8.26 -1.13 -11.70
CA ASP A 105 8.85 -2.47 -11.74
C ASP A 105 7.78 -3.54 -11.43
N MET A 106 6.91 -3.27 -10.44
CA MET A 106 5.80 -4.17 -10.11
C MET A 106 4.81 -4.29 -11.27
N MET A 107 4.49 -3.18 -11.96
CA MET A 107 3.64 -3.19 -13.16
C MET A 107 4.28 -4.03 -14.27
N ALA A 108 5.58 -3.84 -14.51
CA ALA A 108 6.30 -4.59 -15.53
C ALA A 108 6.29 -6.11 -15.25
N ILE A 109 6.34 -6.53 -13.98
CA ILE A 109 6.21 -7.95 -13.60
C ILE A 109 4.83 -8.49 -13.98
N LEU A 110 3.75 -7.78 -13.63
CA LEU A 110 2.39 -8.22 -13.95
C LEU A 110 2.11 -8.18 -15.47
N ASP A 111 2.64 -7.19 -16.18
CA ASP A 111 2.45 -7.10 -17.63
C ASP A 111 3.23 -8.22 -18.38
N LYS A 112 4.38 -8.67 -17.83
CA LYS A 112 5.22 -9.70 -18.41
C LYS A 112 4.64 -11.13 -18.21
N ASP A 113 4.05 -11.38 -17.05
CA ASP A 113 3.53 -12.71 -16.72
C ASP A 113 2.06 -12.62 -16.23
N PRO A 114 1.09 -12.97 -17.09
CA PRO A 114 -0.33 -12.91 -16.76
C PRO A 114 -0.77 -13.95 -15.72
N ASN A 115 0.08 -14.92 -15.35
CA ASN A 115 -0.23 -15.85 -14.28
C ASN A 115 -0.18 -15.21 -12.89
N TYR A 116 0.48 -14.05 -12.74
CA TYR A 116 0.46 -13.32 -11.47
C TYR A 116 -0.68 -12.32 -11.42
N ASP A 117 -1.39 -12.32 -10.30
CA ASP A 117 -2.50 -11.43 -10.00
C ASP A 117 -2.08 -10.27 -9.08
N ALA A 118 -0.98 -10.46 -8.35
CA ALA A 118 -0.44 -9.50 -7.41
C ALA A 118 1.10 -9.53 -7.37
N VAL A 119 1.69 -8.38 -7.00
CA VAL A 119 3.08 -8.28 -6.56
C VAL A 119 3.09 -7.78 -5.13
N ALA A 120 3.74 -8.51 -4.22
CA ALA A 120 3.92 -8.10 -2.83
C ALA A 120 5.40 -7.88 -2.54
N CYS A 121 5.75 -6.71 -2.00
CA CYS A 121 7.12 -6.41 -1.66
C CYS A 121 7.48 -6.96 -0.27
N TYR A 122 8.73 -7.44 -0.12
CA TYR A 122 9.28 -7.83 1.18
C TYR A 122 10.65 -7.19 1.39
N GLN A 123 10.97 -6.88 2.66
CA GLN A 123 12.26 -6.32 3.02
C GLN A 123 13.34 -7.38 2.99
N GLU A 124 14.40 -7.16 2.19
CA GLU A 124 15.51 -8.11 2.07
C GLU A 124 16.47 -8.05 3.27
N ASP A 125 16.69 -6.86 3.84
CA ASP A 125 17.60 -6.64 4.97
C ASP A 125 16.89 -5.96 6.15
N ARG A 126 16.33 -6.74 7.07
CA ARG A 126 16.09 -6.24 8.42
C ARG A 126 17.30 -6.55 9.28
N ARG A 127 18.06 -5.52 9.70
CA ARG A 127 19.03 -5.61 10.80
C ARG A 127 18.30 -5.83 12.12
N GLU A 128 17.60 -6.97 12.22
CA GLU A 128 16.92 -7.37 13.46
C GLU A 128 17.87 -8.19 14.34
N SER A 129 17.69 -8.09 15.66
CA SER A 129 18.43 -8.98 16.57
C SER A 129 18.04 -10.44 16.28
N LYS A 130 19.00 -11.36 16.34
CA LYS A 130 18.79 -12.81 16.12
C LYS A 130 17.66 -13.40 16.97
N VAL A 131 17.44 -12.85 18.16
CA VAL A 131 16.37 -13.27 19.08
C VAL A 131 14.99 -12.88 18.55
N LEU A 132 14.83 -11.65 18.01
CA LEU A 132 13.57 -11.17 17.47
C LEU A 132 13.21 -11.90 16.16
N SER A 133 14.22 -12.19 15.33
CA SER A 133 14.05 -13.00 14.10
C SER A 133 13.57 -14.42 14.44
N ALA A 134 14.20 -15.08 15.40
CA ALA A 134 13.79 -16.43 15.83
C ALA A 134 12.36 -16.46 16.40
N PHE A 135 11.94 -15.40 17.11
CA PHE A 135 10.57 -15.28 17.64
C PHE A 135 9.54 -15.11 16.53
N LYS A 136 9.86 -14.29 15.51
CA LYS A 136 9.02 -14.12 14.32
C LYS A 136 8.90 -15.41 13.51
N ASP A 137 10.02 -16.12 13.30
CA ASP A 137 10.02 -17.40 12.58
C ASP A 137 9.18 -18.46 13.30
N CYS A 138 9.25 -18.50 14.64
CA CYS A 138 8.42 -19.39 15.46
C CYS A 138 6.94 -19.01 15.34
N PHE A 139 6.61 -17.73 15.40
CA PHE A 139 5.25 -17.22 15.25
C PHE A 139 4.66 -17.55 13.86
N TYR A 140 5.41 -17.30 12.77
CA TYR A 140 4.97 -17.64 11.42
C TYR A 140 4.86 -19.17 11.22
N LYS A 141 5.75 -19.98 11.81
CA LYS A 141 5.62 -21.45 11.79
C LYS A 141 4.35 -21.94 12.47
N ILE A 142 3.97 -21.34 13.61
CA ILE A 142 2.75 -21.68 14.32
C ILE A 142 1.52 -21.28 13.50
N ILE A 143 1.47 -20.05 12.99
CA ILE A 143 0.36 -19.57 12.17
C ILE A 143 0.23 -20.42 10.89
N ASN A 144 1.32 -20.67 10.16
CA ASN A 144 1.28 -21.48 8.95
C ASN A 144 0.91 -22.96 9.22
N LYS A 145 1.10 -23.45 10.45
CA LYS A 145 0.67 -24.80 10.84
C LYS A 145 -0.81 -24.87 11.25
N THR A 146 -1.36 -23.76 11.75
CA THR A 146 -2.75 -23.67 12.23
C THR A 146 -3.69 -23.02 11.22
N SER A 147 -3.14 -22.40 10.18
CA SER A 147 -3.86 -21.73 9.09
C SER A 147 -3.69 -22.54 7.81
N GLU A 148 -4.72 -22.61 7.00
CA GLU A 148 -4.66 -23.16 5.63
C GLU A 148 -3.90 -22.23 4.64
N ILE A 149 -3.33 -21.13 5.15
CA ILE A 149 -2.72 -20.06 4.37
C ILE A 149 -1.23 -19.98 4.70
N GLU A 150 -0.37 -20.01 3.68
CA GLU A 150 1.05 -19.71 3.83
C GLU A 150 1.30 -18.20 3.92
N PHE A 151 1.62 -17.72 5.11
CA PHE A 151 2.10 -16.35 5.31
C PHE A 151 3.60 -16.28 5.04
N LYS A 152 4.00 -15.49 4.04
CA LYS A 152 5.41 -15.20 3.82
C LYS A 152 5.90 -14.19 4.87
N SER A 153 6.87 -14.61 5.69
CA SER A 153 7.52 -13.75 6.67
C SER A 153 8.12 -12.52 5.99
N GLY A 154 7.91 -11.33 6.58
CA GLY A 154 8.48 -10.09 6.06
C GLY A 154 7.68 -9.40 4.95
N ALA A 155 6.57 -9.96 4.48
CA ALA A 155 5.72 -9.28 3.49
C ALA A 155 5.21 -7.95 4.05
N SER A 156 5.47 -6.86 3.32
CA SER A 156 5.00 -5.51 3.65
C SER A 156 3.57 -5.29 3.14
N ASP A 157 2.95 -4.16 3.54
CA ASP A 157 1.67 -3.74 2.96
C ASP A 157 1.87 -3.19 1.54
N PHE A 158 3.10 -2.88 1.15
CA PHE A 158 3.45 -2.40 -0.19
C PHE A 158 3.24 -3.49 -1.22
N ARG A 159 2.19 -3.34 -2.01
CA ARG A 159 1.78 -4.32 -3.02
C ARG A 159 1.01 -3.70 -4.17
N LEU A 160 1.11 -4.32 -5.33
CA LEU A 160 0.33 -4.02 -6.52
C LEU A 160 -0.63 -5.18 -6.78
N LEU A 161 -1.89 -4.86 -7.01
CA LEU A 161 -3.00 -5.81 -7.15
C LEU A 161 -3.68 -5.60 -8.51
N ARG A 162 -4.00 -6.66 -9.23
CA ARG A 162 -4.95 -6.57 -10.34
C ARG A 162 -6.36 -6.28 -9.81
N ARG A 163 -7.22 -5.70 -10.63
CA ARG A 163 -8.61 -5.36 -10.26
C ARG A 163 -9.38 -6.58 -9.71
N CYS A 164 -9.22 -7.77 -10.29
CA CYS A 164 -9.90 -8.98 -9.81
C CYS A 164 -9.57 -9.31 -8.33
N VAL A 165 -8.33 -9.08 -7.90
CA VAL A 165 -7.92 -9.26 -6.49
C VAL A 165 -8.62 -8.22 -5.60
N VAL A 166 -8.63 -6.96 -6.05
CA VAL A 166 -9.30 -5.86 -5.31
C VAL A 166 -10.79 -6.14 -5.15
N ASP A 167 -11.46 -6.57 -6.22
CA ASP A 167 -12.89 -6.86 -6.20
C ASP A 167 -13.21 -8.04 -5.27
N ALA A 168 -12.38 -9.09 -5.28
CA ALA A 168 -12.50 -10.20 -4.34
C ALA A 168 -12.32 -9.74 -2.88
N VAL A 169 -11.31 -8.93 -2.60
CA VAL A 169 -11.06 -8.36 -1.26
C VAL A 169 -12.21 -7.47 -0.80
N LEU A 170 -12.80 -6.67 -1.69
CA LEU A 170 -13.93 -5.80 -1.38
C LEU A 170 -15.24 -6.58 -1.17
N SER A 171 -15.38 -7.76 -1.77
CA SER A 171 -16.55 -8.63 -1.56
C SER A 171 -16.62 -9.26 -0.17
N MET A 172 -15.50 -9.27 0.55
CA MET A 172 -15.42 -9.80 1.91
C MET A 172 -15.96 -8.80 2.92
N SER A 173 -16.89 -9.25 3.79
CA SER A 173 -17.63 -8.41 4.73
C SER A 173 -17.08 -8.38 6.16
N GLU A 174 -15.84 -8.87 6.38
CA GLU A 174 -15.24 -8.92 7.71
C GLU A 174 -15.12 -7.54 8.34
N TYR A 175 -15.61 -7.41 9.56
CA TYR A 175 -15.51 -6.17 10.34
C TYR A 175 -14.07 -5.93 10.86
N HIS A 176 -13.44 -6.98 11.38
CA HIS A 176 -12.05 -6.94 11.84
C HIS A 176 -11.13 -7.37 10.69
N ARG A 177 -10.74 -6.42 9.87
CA ARG A 177 -9.89 -6.68 8.72
C ARG A 177 -8.42 -6.79 9.15
N PHE A 178 -7.75 -7.78 8.60
CA PHE A 178 -6.31 -7.93 8.63
C PHE A 178 -5.84 -8.13 7.19
N SER A 179 -5.53 -7.02 6.52
CA SER A 179 -5.29 -7.00 5.07
C SER A 179 -4.27 -8.05 4.62
N LYS A 180 -3.17 -8.22 5.35
CA LYS A 180 -2.15 -9.24 5.02
C LYS A 180 -2.73 -10.66 5.00
N GLY A 181 -3.61 -10.96 5.96
CA GLY A 181 -4.33 -12.23 6.01
C GLY A 181 -5.32 -12.38 4.85
N ILE A 182 -6.12 -11.35 4.62
CA ILE A 182 -7.13 -11.33 3.55
C ILE A 182 -6.49 -11.51 2.18
N PHE A 183 -5.41 -10.79 1.86
CA PHE A 183 -4.69 -10.93 0.59
C PHE A 183 -4.11 -12.33 0.36
N SER A 184 -3.69 -13.01 1.42
CA SER A 184 -3.24 -14.40 1.30
C SER A 184 -4.42 -15.37 1.20
N TRP A 185 -5.53 -15.08 1.92
CA TRP A 185 -6.69 -15.96 2.00
C TRP A 185 -7.52 -16.02 0.70
N VAL A 186 -7.57 -14.93 -0.07
CA VAL A 186 -8.27 -14.90 -1.36
C VAL A 186 -7.63 -15.81 -2.42
N GLY A 187 -6.40 -16.30 -2.19
CA GLY A 187 -5.78 -17.38 -2.98
C GLY A 187 -5.27 -16.99 -4.36
N PHE A 188 -5.11 -15.70 -4.65
CA PHE A 188 -4.55 -15.22 -5.91
C PHE A 188 -3.04 -15.42 -5.98
N ASN A 189 -2.53 -15.63 -7.20
CA ASN A 189 -1.12 -15.88 -7.41
C ASN A 189 -0.30 -14.60 -7.24
N THR A 190 0.60 -14.60 -6.25
CA THR A 190 1.37 -13.42 -5.85
C THR A 190 2.86 -13.60 -6.15
N TYR A 191 3.45 -12.69 -6.91
CA TYR A 191 4.90 -12.56 -7.04
C TYR A 191 5.47 -11.80 -5.84
N TYR A 192 6.55 -12.29 -5.24
CA TYR A 192 7.21 -11.63 -4.13
C TYR A 192 8.49 -10.93 -4.58
N MET A 193 8.52 -9.60 -4.53
CA MET A 193 9.63 -8.76 -4.96
C MET A 193 10.43 -8.26 -3.75
N PRO A 194 11.76 -8.48 -3.71
CA PRO A 194 12.59 -7.88 -2.66
C PRO A 194 12.71 -6.37 -2.88
N TYR A 195 12.75 -5.60 -1.80
CA TYR A 195 13.08 -4.18 -1.87
C TYR A 195 13.90 -3.74 -0.66
N ILE A 196 14.66 -2.67 -0.85
CA ILE A 196 15.41 -1.99 0.21
C ILE A 196 14.54 -0.87 0.76
N VAL A 197 14.35 -0.84 2.07
CA VAL A 197 13.62 0.21 2.76
C VAL A 197 14.52 1.42 2.89
N GLU A 198 14.06 2.56 2.36
CA GLU A 198 14.74 3.83 2.56
C GLU A 198 14.52 4.35 3.99
N ASP A 199 15.41 5.22 4.43
CA ASP A 199 15.18 5.95 5.67
C ASP A 199 13.94 6.85 5.50
N ARG A 200 13.16 6.95 6.57
CA ARG A 200 11.98 7.82 6.58
C ARG A 200 12.38 9.25 6.24
N ALA A 201 11.70 9.86 5.27
CA ALA A 201 12.02 11.23 4.84
C ALA A 201 11.81 12.23 5.98
N ASN A 202 10.68 12.11 6.73
CA ASN A 202 10.35 12.98 7.86
C ASN A 202 9.56 12.20 8.93
N GLY A 203 9.62 12.68 10.17
CA GLY A 203 8.83 12.16 11.30
C GLY A 203 9.47 10.97 12.03
N THR A 204 8.79 10.51 13.09
CA THR A 204 9.18 9.36 13.91
C THR A 204 8.22 8.20 13.70
N SER A 205 8.72 6.97 13.80
CA SER A 205 7.87 5.77 13.76
C SER A 205 6.83 5.82 14.89
N LYS A 206 5.58 5.58 14.57
CA LYS A 206 4.44 5.56 15.51
C LYS A 206 4.14 4.15 15.97
#